data_a441aadda29571db8d9b1c31e18f4ff6
#
_entry.id   a441aadda29571db8d9b1c31e18f4ff6
#
_cell.length_a   1.000
_cell.length_b   1.000
_cell.length_c   1.000
_cell.angle_alpha   90.00
_cell.angle_beta   90.00
_cell.angle_gamma   90.00
#
_symmetry.space_group_name_H-M   'P 1'
#
loop_
_entity.id
_entity.type
_entity.pdbx_description
1 polymer ?
#
loop_
_entity_poly.entity_id
_entity_poly.type
_entity_poly.pdbx_seq_one_letter_code
_entity_poly.pdbx_strand_id
1 'polypeptide(L)'
;MKESIPRITGTLRAHTIEMPEAIGEASGIIVLGRKIRSLIFSTDIAIIRNCDADAVLAVYPFTPQQVISEAIINASSIPVFVGVGGGTTKGLRSVYIAQDAEAQGAFGVVVNNPMSNSNIRFIKRVIDIPVVSTVIDSTGIQERLDAGVTILNVAAGKNTADVVREIRKDFPKVPIIASGGKTDESIRRTIEAGANAIVYTPISSSAIFSSMMDEYRTEKNRNPELTFKTLDSKKDELVDLIGLLHQQTDLDLDLSMEPTEKKPEEKEE
;
A
#
# COMPACT_ATOMS: atom_id res chain seq x y z
N MET A 1 -10.25 31.37 6.73
CA MET A 1 -9.25 30.96 5.74
C MET A 1 -8.70 29.61 6.23
N LYS A 2 -8.78 28.53 5.44
CA LYS A 2 -8.04 27.30 5.78
C LYS A 2 -6.56 27.63 5.61
N GLU A 3 -5.78 27.48 6.67
CA GLU A 3 -4.33 27.61 6.59
C GLU A 3 -3.80 26.57 5.60
N SER A 4 -2.91 26.99 4.69
CA SER A 4 -2.28 26.08 3.75
C SER A 4 -1.34 25.16 4.52
N ILE A 5 -1.49 23.85 4.34
CA ILE A 5 -0.56 22.87 4.92
C ILE A 5 0.78 22.99 4.20
N PRO A 6 1.89 23.30 4.91
CA PRO A 6 3.20 23.36 4.29
C PRO A 6 3.61 22.00 3.71
N ARG A 7 4.10 21.99 2.45
CA ARG A 7 4.58 20.78 1.78
C ARG A 7 6.10 20.84 1.65
N ILE A 8 6.77 19.76 2.07
CA ILE A 8 8.22 19.58 1.88
C ILE A 8 8.39 18.44 0.88
N THR A 9 9.01 18.73 -0.25
CA THR A 9 9.29 17.78 -1.31
C THR A 9 10.80 17.68 -1.55
N GLY A 10 11.27 16.50 -1.96
CA GLY A 10 12.64 16.29 -2.40
C GLY A 10 12.72 16.17 -3.91
N THR A 11 13.83 16.55 -4.52
CA THR A 11 14.05 16.48 -5.97
C THR A 11 13.85 15.06 -6.52
N LEU A 12 14.33 14.03 -5.80
CA LEU A 12 14.22 12.63 -6.23
C LEU A 12 12.89 11.98 -5.86
N ARG A 13 12.04 12.64 -5.06
CA ARG A 13 10.71 12.17 -4.64
C ARG A 13 9.62 13.17 -4.99
N ALA A 14 9.78 13.83 -6.14
CA ALA A 14 8.81 14.82 -6.63
C ALA A 14 7.49 14.17 -7.10
N HIS A 15 7.53 12.90 -7.50
CA HIS A 15 6.36 12.16 -8.00
C HIS A 15 5.84 11.21 -6.93
N THR A 16 4.92 11.69 -6.10
CA THR A 16 4.14 10.86 -5.17
C THR A 16 2.75 10.63 -5.76
N ILE A 17 2.24 9.42 -5.63
CA ILE A 17 0.85 9.11 -5.98
C ILE A 17 -0.03 9.66 -4.87
N GLU A 18 -0.65 10.79 -5.15
CA GLU A 18 -1.52 11.48 -4.20
C GLU A 18 -2.91 10.87 -4.20
N MET A 19 -3.47 10.66 -3.01
CA MET A 19 -4.87 10.30 -2.87
C MET A 19 -5.76 11.50 -3.22
N PRO A 20 -6.91 11.27 -3.90
CA PRO A 20 -7.87 12.34 -4.17
C PRO A 20 -8.24 13.13 -2.91
N GLU A 21 -8.24 14.46 -2.99
CA GLU A 21 -8.53 15.33 -1.84
C GLU A 21 -9.88 15.03 -1.18
N ALA A 22 -10.87 14.64 -1.98
CA ALA A 22 -12.19 14.24 -1.50
C ALA A 22 -12.15 13.12 -0.45
N ILE A 23 -11.14 12.23 -0.47
CA ILE A 23 -11.00 11.17 0.54
C ILE A 23 -10.74 11.75 1.94
N GLY A 24 -10.15 12.93 2.03
CA GLY A 24 -9.93 13.66 3.27
C GLY A 24 -11.23 13.97 4.05
N GLU A 25 -12.38 13.97 3.36
CA GLU A 25 -13.71 14.21 3.94
C GLU A 25 -14.29 12.97 4.67
N ALA A 26 -13.71 11.78 4.44
CA ALA A 26 -14.12 10.55 5.11
C ALA A 26 -13.85 10.62 6.62
N SER A 27 -14.76 10.04 7.42
CA SER A 27 -14.63 10.02 8.89
C SER A 27 -13.40 9.24 9.36
N GLY A 28 -13.00 8.23 8.62
CA GLY A 28 -11.97 7.27 8.96
C GLY A 28 -12.46 6.12 9.84
N ILE A 29 -11.63 5.10 9.93
CA ILE A 29 -11.75 3.95 10.83
C ILE A 29 -10.50 3.93 11.70
N ILE A 30 -10.64 3.70 13.01
CA ILE A 30 -9.48 3.46 13.88
C ILE A 30 -9.26 1.95 13.95
N VAL A 31 -8.14 1.50 13.42
CA VAL A 31 -7.71 0.10 13.44
C VAL A 31 -6.40 0.01 14.20
N LEU A 32 -6.35 -0.78 15.27
CA LEU A 32 -5.16 -0.95 16.12
C LEU A 32 -4.47 0.39 16.46
N GLY A 33 -5.28 1.40 16.80
CA GLY A 33 -4.82 2.74 17.17
C GLY A 33 -4.48 3.69 16.01
N ARG A 34 -4.52 3.25 14.75
CA ARG A 34 -4.27 4.09 13.57
C ARG A 34 -5.56 4.50 12.89
N LYS A 35 -5.70 5.78 12.57
CA LYS A 35 -6.82 6.30 11.78
C LYS A 35 -6.56 6.09 10.30
N ILE A 36 -7.49 5.42 9.62
CA ILE A 36 -7.42 5.08 8.19
C ILE A 36 -8.62 5.69 7.49
N ARG A 37 -8.40 6.57 6.51
CA ARG A 37 -9.39 7.18 5.62
C ARG A 37 -9.22 6.75 4.18
N SER A 38 -7.98 6.45 3.80
CA SER A 38 -7.60 6.04 2.45
C SER A 38 -6.92 4.68 2.47
N LEU A 39 -7.29 3.81 1.52
CA LEU A 39 -6.57 2.56 1.25
C LEU A 39 -6.21 2.53 -0.24
N ILE A 40 -4.93 2.33 -0.54
CA ILE A 40 -4.50 2.10 -1.91
C ILE A 40 -4.68 0.63 -2.28
N PHE A 41 -5.44 0.36 -3.35
CA PHE A 41 -5.62 -0.99 -3.88
C PHE A 41 -4.47 -1.33 -4.82
N SER A 42 -3.45 -2.00 -4.30
CA SER A 42 -2.25 -2.34 -5.07
C SER A 42 -1.49 -3.49 -4.45
N THR A 43 -0.78 -4.24 -5.30
CA THR A 43 0.27 -5.19 -4.92
C THR A 43 1.63 -4.78 -5.49
N ASP A 44 1.67 -3.67 -6.19
CA ASP A 44 2.89 -3.10 -6.76
C ASP A 44 3.66 -2.34 -5.67
N ILE A 45 4.82 -2.87 -5.29
CA ILE A 45 5.66 -2.30 -4.23
C ILE A 45 6.13 -0.89 -4.59
N ALA A 46 6.37 -0.59 -5.87
CA ALA A 46 6.77 0.75 -6.29
C ALA A 46 5.64 1.76 -6.04
N ILE A 47 4.40 1.40 -6.34
CA ILE A 47 3.20 2.20 -6.03
C ILE A 47 3.04 2.38 -4.52
N ILE A 48 3.10 1.29 -3.76
CA ILE A 48 2.92 1.28 -2.29
C ILE A 48 3.95 2.17 -1.59
N ARG A 49 5.19 2.15 -2.06
CA ARG A 49 6.28 2.95 -1.47
C ARG A 49 6.24 4.43 -1.83
N ASN A 50 5.51 4.79 -2.87
CA ASN A 50 5.45 6.15 -3.41
C ASN A 50 4.02 6.71 -3.44
N CYS A 51 3.20 6.38 -2.45
CA CYS A 51 1.87 6.94 -2.26
C CYS A 51 1.73 7.59 -0.87
N ASP A 52 0.72 8.44 -0.71
CA ASP A 52 0.35 9.10 0.54
C ASP A 52 -0.90 8.49 1.21
N ALA A 53 -1.29 7.27 0.83
CA ALA A 53 -2.41 6.55 1.43
C ALA A 53 -2.15 6.20 2.91
N ASP A 54 -3.22 6.09 3.71
CA ASP A 54 -3.14 5.67 5.12
C ASP A 54 -2.86 4.18 5.28
N ALA A 55 -3.26 3.34 4.30
CA ALA A 55 -3.08 1.89 4.32
C ALA A 55 -3.05 1.28 2.91
N VAL A 56 -2.68 0.01 2.83
CA VAL A 56 -2.70 -0.81 1.61
C VAL A 56 -3.79 -1.86 1.69
N LEU A 57 -4.54 -2.05 0.61
CA LEU A 57 -5.42 -3.19 0.39
C LEU A 57 -4.77 -4.11 -0.66
N ALA A 58 -4.00 -5.09 -0.20
CA ALA A 58 -3.24 -6.02 -1.04
C ALA A 58 -4.06 -7.27 -1.36
N VAL A 59 -4.91 -7.18 -2.38
CA VAL A 59 -5.72 -8.29 -2.88
C VAL A 59 -5.48 -8.45 -4.37
N TYR A 60 -5.31 -9.68 -4.83
CA TYR A 60 -5.02 -9.99 -6.22
C TYR A 60 -5.80 -11.24 -6.70
N PRO A 61 -6.03 -11.41 -8.03
CA PRO A 61 -6.97 -12.41 -8.55
C PRO A 61 -6.38 -13.83 -8.66
N PHE A 62 -5.31 -14.13 -7.93
CA PHE A 62 -4.68 -15.44 -7.89
C PHE A 62 -4.79 -16.06 -6.50
N THR A 63 -4.46 -17.35 -6.37
CA THR A 63 -4.35 -17.99 -5.06
C THR A 63 -3.36 -17.21 -4.18
N PRO A 64 -3.75 -16.80 -2.98
CA PRO A 64 -2.86 -16.08 -2.08
C PRO A 64 -1.60 -16.90 -1.78
N GLN A 65 -0.45 -16.25 -1.88
CA GLN A 65 0.86 -16.83 -1.61
C GLN A 65 1.54 -16.04 -0.48
N GLN A 66 2.02 -16.75 0.53
CA GLN A 66 2.65 -16.16 1.71
C GLN A 66 3.82 -15.25 1.33
N VAL A 67 4.68 -15.69 0.40
CA VAL A 67 5.84 -14.92 -0.06
C VAL A 67 5.46 -13.54 -0.67
N ILE A 68 4.29 -13.45 -1.32
CA ILE A 68 3.81 -12.18 -1.88
C ILE A 68 3.32 -11.26 -0.75
N SER A 69 2.52 -11.80 0.17
CA SER A 69 2.02 -11.05 1.33
C SER A 69 3.17 -10.55 2.20
N GLU A 70 4.15 -11.40 2.50
CA GLU A 70 5.36 -11.08 3.24
C GLU A 70 6.16 -9.96 2.56
N ALA A 71 6.41 -10.07 1.26
CA ALA A 71 7.14 -9.07 0.51
C ALA A 71 6.45 -7.68 0.57
N ILE A 72 5.12 -7.63 0.46
CA ILE A 72 4.36 -6.39 0.54
C ILE A 72 4.39 -5.82 1.96
N ILE A 73 4.17 -6.65 2.99
CA ILE A 73 4.19 -6.22 4.39
C ILE A 73 5.57 -5.65 4.74
N ASN A 74 6.65 -6.34 4.40
CA ASN A 74 8.01 -5.92 4.71
C ASN A 74 8.44 -4.67 3.93
N ALA A 75 7.98 -4.51 2.69
CA ALA A 75 8.29 -3.34 1.89
C ALA A 75 7.46 -2.10 2.27
N SER A 76 6.28 -2.27 2.83
CA SER A 76 5.35 -1.17 3.13
C SER A 76 5.77 -0.39 4.37
N SER A 77 5.63 0.95 4.32
CA SER A 77 5.77 1.83 5.50
C SER A 77 4.41 2.15 6.15
N ILE A 78 3.32 1.70 5.56
CA ILE A 78 1.94 1.92 6.02
C ILE A 78 1.25 0.57 6.26
N PRO A 79 0.18 0.52 7.09
CA PRO A 79 -0.58 -0.69 7.38
C PRO A 79 -1.01 -1.47 6.13
N VAL A 80 -0.89 -2.80 6.16
CA VAL A 80 -1.26 -3.66 5.03
C VAL A 80 -2.40 -4.59 5.42
N PHE A 81 -3.49 -4.58 4.64
CA PHE A 81 -4.57 -5.54 4.67
C PHE A 81 -4.38 -6.53 3.52
N VAL A 82 -4.25 -7.81 3.82
CA VAL A 82 -3.91 -8.83 2.82
C VAL A 82 -5.05 -9.77 2.51
N GLY A 83 -5.21 -10.13 1.24
CA GLY A 83 -6.19 -11.11 0.79
C GLY A 83 -5.80 -12.53 1.19
N VAL A 84 -6.71 -13.26 1.87
CA VAL A 84 -6.47 -14.63 2.35
C VAL A 84 -7.38 -15.68 1.71
N GLY A 85 -8.26 -15.26 0.78
CA GLY A 85 -9.10 -16.16 0.03
C GLY A 85 -10.51 -15.66 -0.20
N GLY A 86 -11.42 -16.57 -0.61
CA GLY A 86 -12.82 -16.27 -0.91
C GLY A 86 -13.21 -16.51 -2.38
N GLY A 87 -12.40 -17.19 -3.12
CA GLY A 87 -12.75 -17.73 -4.43
C GLY A 87 -12.46 -19.23 -4.41
N THR A 88 -11.46 -19.64 -5.16
CA THR A 88 -10.98 -21.03 -5.13
C THR A 88 -10.21 -21.34 -3.84
N THR A 89 -9.59 -20.38 -3.20
CA THR A 89 -8.88 -20.55 -1.92
C THR A 89 -9.85 -20.40 -0.75
N LYS A 90 -10.07 -21.49 -0.03
CA LYS A 90 -11.01 -21.60 1.10
C LYS A 90 -10.60 -22.75 2.03
N GLY A 91 -11.37 -22.99 3.09
CA GLY A 91 -11.12 -24.05 4.07
C GLY A 91 -9.87 -23.75 4.91
N LEU A 92 -9.20 -24.80 5.36
CA LEU A 92 -8.02 -24.71 6.19
C LEU A 92 -6.89 -23.92 5.52
N ARG A 93 -6.79 -23.94 4.19
CA ARG A 93 -5.79 -23.14 3.48
C ARG A 93 -5.92 -21.64 3.78
N SER A 94 -7.14 -21.10 3.69
CA SER A 94 -7.37 -19.68 4.05
C SER A 94 -7.08 -19.40 5.52
N VAL A 95 -7.35 -20.35 6.41
CA VAL A 95 -7.07 -20.23 7.85
C VAL A 95 -5.57 -20.13 8.10
N TYR A 96 -4.77 -21.01 7.49
CA TYR A 96 -3.30 -20.96 7.61
C TYR A 96 -2.69 -19.70 7.02
N ILE A 97 -3.19 -19.26 5.86
CA ILE A 97 -2.73 -18.01 5.23
C ILE A 97 -3.06 -16.80 6.13
N ALA A 98 -4.23 -16.79 6.77
CA ALA A 98 -4.62 -15.71 7.67
C ALA A 98 -3.74 -15.66 8.92
N GLN A 99 -3.43 -16.81 9.52
CA GLN A 99 -2.56 -16.92 10.69
C GLN A 99 -1.12 -16.51 10.36
N ASP A 100 -0.62 -16.92 9.21
CA ASP A 100 0.69 -16.52 8.72
C ASP A 100 0.78 -15.01 8.44
N ALA A 101 -0.26 -14.44 7.79
CA ALA A 101 -0.33 -13.00 7.54
C ALA A 101 -0.28 -12.17 8.83
N GLU A 102 -1.00 -12.61 9.88
CA GLU A 102 -0.94 -11.97 11.19
C GLU A 102 0.46 -12.07 11.79
N ALA A 103 1.09 -13.25 11.75
CA ALA A 103 2.44 -13.47 12.27
C ALA A 103 3.49 -12.59 11.58
N GLN A 104 3.28 -12.25 10.33
CA GLN A 104 4.13 -11.35 9.54
C GLN A 104 3.83 -9.86 9.76
N GLY A 105 2.80 -9.52 10.52
CA GLY A 105 2.46 -8.14 10.87
C GLY A 105 1.42 -7.49 9.94
N ALA A 106 0.58 -8.27 9.26
CA ALA A 106 -0.58 -7.73 8.57
C ALA A 106 -1.49 -6.98 9.55
N PHE A 107 -2.09 -5.89 9.09
CA PHE A 107 -3.00 -5.06 9.89
C PHE A 107 -4.43 -5.57 9.89
N GLY A 108 -4.75 -6.47 8.98
CA GLY A 108 -6.01 -7.16 8.85
C GLY A 108 -5.98 -8.13 7.68
N VAL A 109 -6.92 -9.06 7.65
CA VAL A 109 -7.08 -10.00 6.55
C VAL A 109 -8.37 -9.71 5.77
N VAL A 110 -8.31 -9.93 4.46
CA VAL A 110 -9.43 -9.67 3.55
C VAL A 110 -9.93 -10.98 2.98
N VAL A 111 -11.24 -11.22 3.11
CA VAL A 111 -11.94 -12.32 2.46
C VAL A 111 -12.89 -11.79 1.40
N ASN A 112 -12.89 -12.42 0.23
CA ASN A 112 -13.78 -12.04 -0.86
C ASN A 112 -15.20 -12.57 -0.67
N ASN A 113 -16.15 -12.00 -1.41
CA ASN A 113 -17.58 -12.30 -1.30
C ASN A 113 -17.96 -13.81 -1.28
N PRO A 114 -17.33 -14.69 -2.10
CA PRO A 114 -17.69 -16.12 -2.08
C PRO A 114 -17.25 -16.90 -0.83
N MET A 115 -16.51 -16.29 0.12
CA MET A 115 -16.11 -16.96 1.36
C MET A 115 -17.34 -17.34 2.20
N SER A 116 -17.42 -18.59 2.64
CA SER A 116 -18.51 -19.03 3.53
C SER A 116 -18.35 -18.47 4.94
N ASN A 117 -19.48 -18.21 5.61
CA ASN A 117 -19.48 -17.73 7.00
C ASN A 117 -18.84 -18.72 7.97
N SER A 118 -18.95 -20.04 7.73
CA SER A 118 -18.25 -21.05 8.51
C SER A 118 -16.72 -20.88 8.43
N ASN A 119 -16.22 -20.59 7.24
CA ASN A 119 -14.78 -20.37 7.05
C ASN A 119 -14.28 -19.09 7.72
N ILE A 120 -15.08 -18.02 7.68
CA ILE A 120 -14.81 -16.77 8.39
C ILE A 120 -14.71 -17.02 9.91
N ARG A 121 -15.63 -17.83 10.48
CA ARG A 121 -15.56 -18.22 11.90
C ARG A 121 -14.27 -18.97 12.25
N PHE A 122 -13.80 -19.86 11.38
CA PHE A 122 -12.52 -20.54 11.60
C PHE A 122 -11.33 -19.58 11.55
N ILE A 123 -11.29 -18.67 10.57
CA ILE A 123 -10.28 -17.64 10.49
C ILE A 123 -10.28 -16.81 11.77
N LYS A 124 -11.45 -16.29 12.19
CA LYS A 124 -11.54 -15.40 13.37
C LYS A 124 -11.18 -16.09 14.70
N ARG A 125 -11.21 -17.41 14.76
CA ARG A 125 -10.78 -18.15 15.95
C ARG A 125 -9.27 -18.26 16.12
N VAL A 126 -8.50 -18.06 15.05
CA VAL A 126 -7.04 -18.28 15.04
C VAL A 126 -6.26 -16.98 14.88
N ILE A 127 -6.93 -15.85 14.60
CA ILE A 127 -6.32 -14.53 14.46
C ILE A 127 -7.00 -13.51 15.38
N ASP A 128 -6.25 -12.53 15.83
CA ASP A 128 -6.76 -11.41 16.62
C ASP A 128 -7.01 -10.15 15.76
N ILE A 129 -6.27 -9.98 14.66
CA ILE A 129 -6.42 -8.86 13.74
C ILE A 129 -7.81 -8.84 13.06
N PRO A 130 -8.24 -7.67 12.53
CA PRO A 130 -9.53 -7.51 11.87
C PRO A 130 -9.72 -8.45 10.67
N VAL A 131 -10.94 -8.98 10.52
CA VAL A 131 -11.41 -9.64 9.30
C VAL A 131 -12.24 -8.66 8.50
N VAL A 132 -11.78 -8.33 7.30
CA VAL A 132 -12.48 -7.50 6.33
C VAL A 132 -13.21 -8.40 5.34
N SER A 133 -14.51 -8.26 5.17
CA SER A 133 -15.26 -9.00 4.14
C SER A 133 -15.64 -8.09 2.98
N THR A 134 -15.20 -8.44 1.78
CA THR A 134 -15.68 -7.80 0.56
C THR A 134 -17.11 -8.25 0.28
N VAL A 135 -18.01 -7.30 0.06
CA VAL A 135 -19.41 -7.49 -0.27
C VAL A 135 -19.79 -6.69 -1.52
N ILE A 136 -20.73 -7.20 -2.30
CA ILE A 136 -21.18 -6.59 -3.56
C ILE A 136 -22.62 -6.09 -3.49
N ASP A 137 -23.35 -6.47 -2.46
CA ASP A 137 -24.73 -6.08 -2.16
C ASP A 137 -24.97 -6.04 -0.64
N SER A 138 -26.19 -5.69 -0.22
CA SER A 138 -26.60 -5.57 1.18
C SER A 138 -27.10 -6.87 1.81
N THR A 139 -27.04 -8.00 1.09
CA THR A 139 -27.59 -9.28 1.58
C THR A 139 -26.60 -10.01 2.49
N GLY A 140 -27.13 -10.74 3.49
CA GLY A 140 -26.30 -11.59 4.36
C GLY A 140 -25.29 -10.85 5.25
N ILE A 141 -25.47 -9.54 5.46
CA ILE A 141 -24.53 -8.74 6.26
C ILE A 141 -24.54 -9.19 7.72
N GLN A 142 -25.72 -9.45 8.32
CA GLN A 142 -25.80 -9.89 9.71
C GLN A 142 -25.04 -11.19 9.91
N GLU A 143 -25.21 -12.16 9.03
CA GLU A 143 -24.53 -13.46 9.10
C GLU A 143 -23.01 -13.34 8.94
N ARG A 144 -22.51 -12.32 8.17
CA ARG A 144 -21.10 -11.99 8.08
C ARG A 144 -20.55 -11.44 9.39
N LEU A 145 -21.29 -10.52 10.01
CA LEU A 145 -20.91 -9.93 11.30
C LEU A 145 -20.92 -10.99 12.40
N ASP A 146 -21.94 -11.86 12.45
CA ASP A 146 -22.05 -12.99 13.38
C ASP A 146 -20.93 -14.03 13.16
N ALA A 147 -20.38 -14.10 11.96
CA ALA A 147 -19.23 -14.94 11.65
C ALA A 147 -17.89 -14.36 12.13
N GLY A 148 -17.87 -13.09 12.55
CA GLY A 148 -16.67 -12.42 13.07
C GLY A 148 -16.04 -11.41 12.12
N VAL A 149 -16.74 -11.01 11.05
CA VAL A 149 -16.33 -9.86 10.24
C VAL A 149 -16.41 -8.59 11.07
N THR A 150 -15.37 -7.79 11.03
CA THR A 150 -15.27 -6.53 11.78
C THR A 150 -15.38 -5.30 10.90
N ILE A 151 -15.03 -5.41 9.62
CA ILE A 151 -15.06 -4.33 8.65
C ILE A 151 -15.68 -4.87 7.36
N LEU A 152 -16.60 -4.13 6.76
CA LEU A 152 -17.12 -4.42 5.43
C LEU A 152 -16.33 -3.64 4.39
N ASN A 153 -15.97 -4.30 3.28
CA ASN A 153 -15.42 -3.65 2.09
C ASN A 153 -16.47 -3.72 0.97
N VAL A 154 -17.17 -2.62 0.72
CA VAL A 154 -18.23 -2.57 -0.29
C VAL A 154 -17.62 -2.29 -1.66
N ALA A 155 -17.74 -3.25 -2.57
CA ALA A 155 -17.17 -3.21 -3.92
C ALA A 155 -18.23 -3.56 -4.98
N ALA A 156 -19.28 -2.72 -5.11
CA ALA A 156 -20.42 -2.91 -5.99
C ALA A 156 -20.33 -2.10 -7.31
N GLY A 157 -19.13 -1.68 -7.70
CA GLY A 157 -18.90 -0.88 -8.91
C GLY A 157 -19.65 0.46 -8.84
N LYS A 158 -20.40 0.80 -9.89
CA LYS A 158 -21.18 2.05 -9.96
C LYS A 158 -22.28 2.16 -8.89
N ASN A 159 -22.69 1.05 -8.30
CA ASN A 159 -23.75 0.98 -7.29
C ASN A 159 -23.19 1.04 -5.85
N THR A 160 -21.88 1.19 -5.67
CA THR A 160 -21.22 1.13 -4.34
C THR A 160 -21.87 2.10 -3.34
N ALA A 161 -22.11 3.34 -3.70
CA ALA A 161 -22.75 4.31 -2.80
C ALA A 161 -24.16 3.92 -2.37
N ASP A 162 -24.95 3.32 -3.28
CA ASP A 162 -26.31 2.90 -2.98
C ASP A 162 -26.32 1.69 -2.05
N VAL A 163 -25.43 0.71 -2.28
CA VAL A 163 -25.24 -0.44 -1.37
C VAL A 163 -24.77 0.00 0.01
N VAL A 164 -23.83 0.96 0.10
CA VAL A 164 -23.39 1.54 1.39
C VAL A 164 -24.59 2.16 2.11
N ARG A 165 -25.45 2.92 1.42
CA ARG A 165 -26.64 3.56 1.99
C ARG A 165 -27.64 2.52 2.50
N GLU A 166 -27.84 1.43 1.77
CA GLU A 166 -28.69 0.32 2.19
C GLU A 166 -28.15 -0.34 3.47
N ILE A 167 -26.87 -0.70 3.49
CA ILE A 167 -26.23 -1.30 4.67
C ILE A 167 -26.35 -0.37 5.89
N ARG A 168 -26.20 0.95 5.71
CA ARG A 168 -26.29 1.92 6.81
C ARG A 168 -27.67 2.00 7.46
N LYS A 169 -28.75 1.66 6.76
CA LYS A 169 -30.09 1.65 7.33
C LYS A 169 -30.20 0.64 8.48
N ASP A 170 -29.64 -0.55 8.28
CA ASP A 170 -29.76 -1.65 9.24
C ASP A 170 -28.53 -1.74 10.16
N PHE A 171 -27.35 -1.29 9.69
CA PHE A 171 -26.07 -1.37 10.39
C PHE A 171 -25.39 0.00 10.50
N PRO A 172 -25.94 0.95 11.27
CA PRO A 172 -25.46 2.34 11.30
C PRO A 172 -24.04 2.49 11.86
N LYS A 173 -23.55 1.53 12.64
CA LYS A 173 -22.24 1.59 13.34
C LYS A 173 -21.16 0.68 12.75
N VAL A 174 -21.48 -0.21 11.81
CA VAL A 174 -20.48 -1.12 11.25
C VAL A 174 -19.41 -0.33 10.49
N PRO A 175 -18.10 -0.60 10.67
CA PRO A 175 -17.07 0.03 9.88
C PRO A 175 -17.19 -0.37 8.40
N ILE A 176 -17.24 0.63 7.50
CA ILE A 176 -17.35 0.41 6.06
C ILE A 176 -16.18 1.07 5.34
N ILE A 177 -15.40 0.26 4.64
CA ILE A 177 -14.49 0.66 3.58
C ILE A 177 -15.25 0.50 2.26
N ALA A 178 -15.08 1.39 1.30
CA ALA A 178 -15.80 1.28 0.04
C ALA A 178 -14.95 1.72 -1.16
N SER A 179 -15.16 1.11 -2.31
CA SER A 179 -14.58 1.57 -3.57
C SER A 179 -15.23 2.89 -3.99
N GLY A 180 -14.45 4.00 -3.96
CA GLY A 180 -14.98 5.36 -4.17
C GLY A 180 -15.20 5.75 -5.63
N GLY A 181 -14.73 4.94 -6.57
CA GLY A 181 -14.71 5.32 -7.99
C GLY A 181 -13.46 6.14 -8.36
N LYS A 182 -13.48 6.77 -9.55
CA LYS A 182 -12.31 7.47 -10.11
C LYS A 182 -12.38 9.00 -10.01
N THR A 183 -13.53 9.55 -9.68
CA THR A 183 -13.76 11.00 -9.66
C THR A 183 -14.08 11.45 -8.24
N ASP A 184 -13.71 12.68 -7.90
CA ASP A 184 -14.02 13.30 -6.61
C ASP A 184 -15.52 13.28 -6.31
N GLU A 185 -16.36 13.48 -7.31
CA GLU A 185 -17.81 13.41 -7.17
C GLU A 185 -18.28 12.02 -6.73
N SER A 186 -17.77 10.95 -7.37
CA SER A 186 -18.10 9.58 -6.98
C SER A 186 -17.60 9.22 -5.59
N ILE A 187 -16.44 9.73 -5.21
CA ILE A 187 -15.85 9.56 -3.88
C ILE A 187 -16.73 10.24 -2.83
N ARG A 188 -17.09 11.53 -3.01
CA ARG A 188 -17.97 12.27 -2.09
C ARG A 188 -19.33 11.60 -1.96
N ARG A 189 -19.95 11.18 -3.07
CA ARG A 189 -21.21 10.43 -3.04
C ARG A 189 -21.12 9.16 -2.19
N THR A 190 -19.99 8.47 -2.23
CA THR A 190 -19.76 7.24 -1.44
C THR A 190 -19.54 7.55 0.04
N ILE A 191 -18.86 8.65 0.36
CA ILE A 191 -18.66 9.15 1.73
C ILE A 191 -20.01 9.62 2.33
N GLU A 192 -20.78 10.38 1.58
CA GLU A 192 -22.13 10.85 1.98
C GLU A 192 -23.11 9.69 2.21
N ALA A 193 -22.94 8.59 1.47
CA ALA A 193 -23.70 7.36 1.70
C ALA A 193 -23.36 6.68 3.04
N GLY A 194 -22.24 7.06 3.67
CA GLY A 194 -21.83 6.57 4.98
C GLY A 194 -20.58 5.68 4.98
N ALA A 195 -19.78 5.65 3.92
CA ALA A 195 -18.48 4.99 3.95
C ALA A 195 -17.53 5.75 4.90
N ASN A 196 -16.80 5.00 5.74
CA ASN A 196 -15.83 5.56 6.68
C ASN A 196 -14.45 5.75 6.05
N ALA A 197 -14.09 4.88 5.11
CA ALA A 197 -12.81 4.93 4.40
C ALA A 197 -13.01 4.54 2.93
N ILE A 198 -12.12 5.04 2.08
CA ILE A 198 -12.22 4.85 0.63
C ILE A 198 -11.04 4.02 0.14
N VAL A 199 -11.36 3.02 -0.68
CA VAL A 199 -10.39 2.28 -1.48
C VAL A 199 -10.20 2.99 -2.81
N TYR A 200 -8.96 3.38 -3.09
CA TYR A 200 -8.54 4.01 -4.33
C TYR A 200 -7.67 3.07 -5.15
N THR A 201 -8.00 2.92 -6.44
CA THR A 201 -7.18 2.13 -7.38
C THR A 201 -6.32 3.09 -8.19
N PRO A 202 -4.99 3.10 -8.00
CA PRO A 202 -4.08 3.99 -8.71
C PRO A 202 -3.89 3.56 -10.17
N ILE A 203 -3.24 4.43 -10.94
CA ILE A 203 -2.67 4.05 -12.24
C ILE A 203 -1.56 3.02 -11.99
N SER A 204 -1.41 2.04 -12.88
CA SER A 204 -0.34 1.04 -12.76
C SER A 204 1.03 1.65 -13.04
N SER A 205 2.11 1.10 -12.45
CA SER A 205 3.49 1.51 -12.76
C SER A 205 3.79 1.46 -14.25
N SER A 206 3.28 0.45 -14.97
CA SER A 206 3.48 0.32 -16.40
C SER A 206 2.80 1.44 -17.20
N ALA A 207 1.63 1.90 -16.77
CA ALA A 207 0.93 3.01 -17.41
C ALA A 207 1.65 4.35 -17.13
N ILE A 208 2.12 4.56 -15.90
CA ILE A 208 2.94 5.73 -15.54
C ILE A 208 4.21 5.75 -16.40
N PHE A 209 4.91 4.62 -16.48
CA PHE A 209 6.14 4.50 -17.27
C PHE A 209 5.89 4.76 -18.77
N SER A 210 4.78 4.23 -19.32
CA SER A 210 4.41 4.49 -20.73
C SER A 210 4.18 5.99 -20.98
N SER A 211 3.48 6.67 -20.08
CA SER A 211 3.24 8.12 -20.19
C SER A 211 4.55 8.90 -20.18
N MET A 212 5.47 8.60 -19.26
CA MET A 212 6.79 9.23 -19.19
C MET A 212 7.60 8.99 -20.48
N MET A 213 7.55 7.77 -21.02
CA MET A 213 8.25 7.45 -22.27
C MET A 213 7.67 8.17 -23.47
N ASP A 214 6.35 8.40 -23.49
CA ASP A 214 5.71 9.17 -24.57
C ASP A 214 6.05 10.66 -24.47
N GLU A 215 6.18 11.21 -23.28
CA GLU A 215 6.69 12.56 -23.06
C GLU A 215 8.14 12.70 -23.59
N TYR A 216 9.04 11.77 -23.22
CA TYR A 216 10.42 11.77 -23.72
C TYR A 216 10.50 11.65 -25.25
N ARG A 217 9.66 10.81 -25.89
CA ARG A 217 9.60 10.70 -27.34
C ARG A 217 9.12 11.99 -27.98
N THR A 218 8.12 12.64 -27.38
CA THR A 218 7.57 13.90 -27.86
C THR A 218 8.59 15.03 -27.74
N GLU A 219 9.29 15.09 -26.62
CA GLU A 219 10.33 16.08 -26.36
C GLU A 219 11.54 15.91 -27.29
N LYS A 220 11.97 14.67 -27.54
CA LYS A 220 13.00 14.32 -28.51
C LYS A 220 12.61 14.73 -29.93
N ASN A 221 11.35 14.55 -30.32
CA ASN A 221 10.86 14.95 -31.63
C ASN A 221 10.80 16.48 -31.80
N ARG A 222 10.57 17.23 -30.71
CA ARG A 222 10.59 18.71 -30.71
C ARG A 222 12.00 19.29 -30.70
N ASN A 223 12.96 18.60 -30.10
CA ASN A 223 14.35 19.07 -29.96
C ASN A 223 15.34 17.89 -30.11
N PRO A 224 15.67 17.50 -31.34
CA PRO A 224 16.56 16.36 -31.62
C PRO A 224 17.97 16.49 -31.00
N GLU A 225 18.43 17.73 -30.78
CA GLU A 225 19.79 17.99 -30.23
C GLU A 225 19.91 17.91 -28.70
N LEU A 226 18.79 17.95 -28.00
CA LEU A 226 18.78 17.96 -26.52
C LEU A 226 19.13 16.61 -25.86
N THR A 227 19.08 15.49 -26.60
CA THR A 227 19.04 14.15 -26.04
C THR A 227 20.38 13.62 -25.54
N PHE A 228 21.53 14.16 -25.99
CA PHE A 228 22.85 13.66 -25.53
C PHE A 228 23.69 14.73 -24.84
N LYS A 229 23.63 16.00 -25.24
CA LYS A 229 24.43 17.07 -24.65
C LYS A 229 24.02 17.44 -23.21
N THR A 230 22.73 17.37 -22.89
CA THR A 230 22.22 17.65 -21.53
C THR A 230 22.49 16.52 -20.53
N LEU A 231 22.58 15.27 -21.00
CA LEU A 231 22.98 14.14 -20.16
C LEU A 231 24.48 14.12 -19.89
N ASP A 232 25.30 14.53 -20.86
CA ASP A 232 26.76 14.62 -20.67
C ASP A 232 27.13 15.79 -19.76
N SER A 233 26.52 16.97 -19.91
CA SER A 233 26.78 18.11 -19.00
C SER A 233 26.34 17.82 -17.55
N LYS A 234 25.21 17.11 -17.35
CA LYS A 234 24.78 16.67 -16.00
C LYS A 234 25.63 15.52 -15.46
N LYS A 235 26.24 14.73 -16.33
CA LYS A 235 27.16 13.66 -15.94
C LYS A 235 28.48 14.22 -15.47
N ASP A 236 28.96 15.28 -16.11
CA ASP A 236 30.18 16.00 -15.71
C ASP A 236 29.98 16.72 -14.38
N GLU A 237 28.82 17.39 -14.13
CA GLU A 237 28.49 17.97 -12.82
C GLU A 237 28.38 16.90 -11.72
N LEU A 238 27.87 15.70 -12.03
CA LEU A 238 27.75 14.62 -11.05
C LEU A 238 29.11 13.97 -10.74
N VAL A 239 29.98 13.86 -11.74
CA VAL A 239 31.34 13.35 -11.59
C VAL A 239 32.19 14.33 -10.78
N ASP A 240 32.05 15.65 -11.00
CA ASP A 240 32.69 16.68 -10.20
C ASP A 240 32.21 16.68 -8.76
N LEU A 241 30.91 16.47 -8.52
CA LEU A 241 30.34 16.36 -7.17
C LEU A 241 30.84 15.12 -6.43
N ILE A 242 30.93 13.97 -7.11
CA ILE A 242 31.49 12.73 -6.56
C ILE A 242 32.99 12.88 -6.30
N GLY A 243 33.72 13.58 -7.18
CA GLY A 243 35.13 13.92 -6.97
C GLY A 243 35.37 14.81 -5.75
N LEU A 244 34.52 15.82 -5.52
CA LEU A 244 34.53 16.66 -4.33
C LEU A 244 34.21 15.90 -3.04
N LEU A 245 33.26 14.96 -3.08
CA LEU A 245 32.91 14.09 -1.94
C LEU A 245 34.05 13.12 -1.59
N HIS A 246 34.79 12.60 -2.58
CA HIS A 246 35.96 11.75 -2.32
C HIS A 246 37.12 12.55 -1.73
N GLN A 247 37.33 13.80 -2.15
CA GLN A 247 38.36 14.67 -1.56
C GLN A 247 38.04 15.07 -0.12
N GLN A 248 36.76 15.12 0.28
CA GLN A 248 36.39 15.39 1.67
C GLN A 248 36.51 14.14 2.57
N THR A 249 36.39 12.92 2.02
CA THR A 249 36.55 11.67 2.80
C THR A 249 38.00 11.26 2.99
N ASP A 250 38.93 11.69 2.12
CA ASP A 250 40.36 11.43 2.27
C ASP A 250 41.03 12.26 3.36
N LEU A 251 40.36 13.26 3.92
CA LEU A 251 40.89 14.12 4.98
C LEU A 251 40.66 13.56 6.40
N ASP A 252 39.87 12.52 6.59
CA ASP A 252 39.49 12.01 7.93
C ASP A 252 39.83 10.52 8.21
N LEU A 253 40.58 9.85 7.34
CA LEU A 253 40.94 8.44 7.53
C LEU A 253 42.46 8.22 7.52
N ASP A 254 43.18 8.84 8.47
CA ASP A 254 44.52 8.40 8.88
C ASP A 254 44.35 7.21 9.85
N LEU A 255 44.09 6.02 9.28
CA LEU A 255 44.15 4.76 10.01
C LEU A 255 45.57 4.20 9.91
N SER A 256 46.50 4.77 10.64
CA SER A 256 47.78 4.14 10.94
C SER A 256 47.56 3.00 11.95
N MET A 257 47.13 1.88 11.46
CA MET A 257 47.29 0.61 12.19
C MET A 257 48.54 -0.06 11.74
N GLU A 258 49.63 0.12 12.54
CA GLU A 258 50.84 -0.69 12.40
C GLU A 258 50.52 -2.16 12.59
N PRO A 259 51.04 -3.06 11.74
CA PRO A 259 50.88 -4.47 11.94
C PRO A 259 51.69 -4.95 13.13
N THR A 260 51.03 -5.47 14.17
CA THR A 260 51.71 -6.15 15.28
C THR A 260 52.39 -7.40 14.76
N GLU A 261 53.74 -7.37 14.75
CA GLU A 261 54.59 -8.55 14.53
C GLU A 261 54.29 -9.64 15.55
N LYS A 262 53.84 -10.80 15.07
CA LYS A 262 53.77 -12.03 15.88
C LYS A 262 55.18 -12.55 16.09
N LYS A 263 55.64 -12.58 17.35
CA LYS A 263 56.86 -13.33 17.76
C LYS A 263 56.63 -14.83 17.56
N PRO A 264 57.65 -15.60 17.10
CA PRO A 264 57.55 -17.04 17.00
C PRO A 264 57.57 -17.68 18.37
N GLU A 265 56.64 -18.64 18.58
CA GLU A 265 56.66 -19.55 19.74
C GLU A 265 57.88 -20.48 19.62
N GLU A 266 58.76 -20.42 20.61
CA GLU A 266 59.78 -21.44 20.87
C GLU A 266 59.09 -22.71 21.35
N LYS A 267 59.45 -23.82 20.67
CA LYS A 267 59.13 -25.19 21.12
C LYS A 267 60.17 -25.55 22.18
N GLU A 268 59.76 -25.80 23.40
CA GLU A 268 60.49 -26.61 24.37
C GLU A 268 60.01 -28.03 24.37
N GLU A 269 60.95 -28.94 24.59
CA GLU A 269 60.95 -30.42 24.56
C GLU A 269 59.92 -31.09 25.48
#